data_57727835f1fa14129f7fc3afe792da51
#
_entry.id   57727835f1fa14129f7fc3afe792da51
#
_cell.length_a   1.000
_cell.length_b   1.000
_cell.length_c   1.000
_cell.angle_alpha   90.00
_cell.angle_beta   90.00
_cell.angle_gamma   90.00
#
_symmetry.space_group_name_H-M   'P 1'
#
loop_
_entity.id
_entity.type
_entity.pdbx_description
1 polymer ?
#
loop_
_entity_poly.entity_id
_entity_poly.type
_entity_poly.pdbx_seq_one_letter_code
_entity_poly.pdbx_strand_id
1 'polypeptide(L)'
;MSLPRLAITAGEPAGIGPELLIRLAATSVAADLIAICDRALLERAAARCGLSVELVDDDGLALDQRLAGTLRVRHAALATMEVPGQPDPRNARYVLGTLTDAAEGCSSGHYDAVVTAPLQKSSINDAGIRFSGHTEFFAEYAHADVVMMLASPELRVALATTHLPLASVPAAITRVSLTRTLHIVHNELRAKFGIAQPRIAVLGINPHAGEGGHLGREEIDVVIPVLDELRDKGMILLGPLPADTAFVPRQREHYDAVVAMYHDQALPVLKSEAFDSTVNLTLGLPFIRTSVDHGTALDLAGTGRGDPASLIAAVNMALELVARRTSPPPAPPRGEGRDEGPTLAGTNG
;
A
#
# COMPACT_ATOMS: atom_id res chain seq x y z
N MET A 1 13.86 -16.63 -16.35
CA MET A 1 12.95 -15.44 -16.33
C MET A 1 13.65 -14.35 -15.57
N SER A 2 13.69 -13.14 -16.12
CA SER A 2 14.29 -11.99 -15.42
C SER A 2 13.61 -11.71 -14.10
N LEU A 3 14.37 -11.23 -13.14
CA LEU A 3 13.84 -10.78 -11.83
C LEU A 3 12.96 -9.54 -12.01
N PRO A 4 11.88 -9.41 -11.21
CA PRO A 4 11.15 -8.14 -11.11
C PRO A 4 12.07 -7.01 -10.68
N ARG A 5 11.95 -5.86 -11.32
CA ARG A 5 12.74 -4.65 -11.05
C ARG A 5 11.98 -3.73 -10.11
N LEU A 6 12.48 -3.56 -8.89
CA LEU A 6 11.85 -2.73 -7.87
C LEU A 6 12.65 -1.47 -7.61
N ALA A 7 12.05 -0.30 -7.89
CA ALA A 7 12.59 0.98 -7.47
C ALA A 7 12.38 1.17 -5.97
N ILE A 8 13.46 1.49 -5.23
CA ILE A 8 13.38 1.71 -3.79
C ILE A 8 13.92 3.10 -3.48
N THR A 9 13.07 3.97 -2.92
CA THR A 9 13.51 5.30 -2.50
C THR A 9 13.97 5.26 -1.05
N ALA A 10 15.11 5.89 -0.75
CA ALA A 10 15.67 5.91 0.61
C ALA A 10 14.90 6.84 1.57
N GLY A 11 14.01 7.70 1.05
CA GLY A 11 13.25 8.66 1.83
C GLY A 11 14.12 9.78 2.41
N GLU A 12 13.94 10.10 3.70
CA GLU A 12 14.71 11.13 4.40
C GLU A 12 16.18 10.70 4.56
N PRO A 13 17.16 11.46 4.01
CA PRO A 13 18.57 11.09 4.10
C PRO A 13 19.09 11.01 5.54
N ALA A 14 18.57 11.86 6.43
CA ALA A 14 18.93 11.89 7.84
C ALA A 14 18.18 10.85 8.69
N GLY A 15 17.24 10.09 8.09
CA GLY A 15 16.47 9.04 8.75
C GLY A 15 17.08 7.65 8.62
N ILE A 16 16.34 6.62 9.03
CA ILE A 16 16.82 5.22 8.99
C ILE A 16 16.76 4.61 7.57
N GLY A 17 16.05 5.23 6.61
CA GLY A 17 15.84 4.66 5.28
C GLY A 17 17.10 4.17 4.58
N PRO A 18 18.20 4.94 4.51
CA PRO A 18 19.44 4.48 3.91
C PRO A 18 20.03 3.22 4.56
N GLU A 19 19.96 3.10 5.91
CA GLU A 19 20.39 1.91 6.63
C GLU A 19 19.50 0.70 6.37
N LEU A 20 18.20 0.93 6.25
CA LEU A 20 17.24 -0.13 5.89
C LEU A 20 17.52 -0.69 4.48
N LEU A 21 17.87 0.15 3.50
CA LEU A 21 18.24 -0.28 2.15
C LEU A 21 19.49 -1.17 2.17
N ILE A 22 20.49 -0.80 2.94
CA ILE A 22 21.74 -1.60 3.09
C ILE A 22 21.43 -2.96 3.72
N ARG A 23 20.59 -3.01 4.75
CA ARG A 23 20.16 -4.26 5.37
C ARG A 23 19.29 -5.13 4.44
N LEU A 24 18.41 -4.51 3.67
CA LEU A 24 17.64 -5.19 2.63
C LEU A 24 18.56 -5.80 1.57
N ALA A 25 19.61 -5.07 1.13
CA ALA A 25 20.56 -5.57 0.16
C ALA A 25 21.27 -6.85 0.61
N ALA A 26 21.50 -7.01 1.92
CA ALA A 26 22.11 -8.20 2.50
C ALA A 26 21.20 -9.44 2.50
N THR A 27 19.89 -9.29 2.18
CA THR A 27 18.94 -10.40 2.13
C THR A 27 18.98 -11.12 0.79
N SER A 28 18.38 -12.32 0.73
CA SER A 28 18.24 -13.13 -0.50
C SER A 28 16.92 -12.91 -1.24
N VAL A 29 16.30 -11.73 -1.10
CA VAL A 29 15.05 -11.40 -1.82
C VAL A 29 15.25 -11.57 -3.33
N ALA A 30 14.34 -12.28 -3.97
CA ALA A 30 14.40 -12.60 -5.41
C ALA A 30 13.85 -11.45 -6.27
N ALA A 31 14.51 -10.30 -6.23
CA ALA A 31 14.20 -9.10 -7.01
C ALA A 31 15.48 -8.40 -7.45
N ASP A 32 15.43 -7.69 -8.56
CA ASP A 32 16.41 -6.66 -8.92
C ASP A 32 16.06 -5.41 -8.11
N LEU A 33 16.85 -5.12 -7.08
CA LEU A 33 16.65 -3.99 -6.16
C LEU A 33 17.42 -2.78 -6.67
N ILE A 34 16.71 -1.72 -7.05
CA ILE A 34 17.28 -0.48 -7.55
C ILE A 34 17.03 0.64 -6.54
N ALA A 35 18.06 1.02 -5.80
CA ALA A 35 18.01 2.17 -4.91
C ALA A 35 18.08 3.47 -5.71
N ILE A 36 17.06 4.30 -5.65
CA ILE A 36 17.12 5.67 -6.17
C ILE A 36 17.63 6.56 -5.04
N CYS A 37 18.96 6.83 -5.03
CA CYS A 37 19.61 7.38 -3.86
C CYS A 37 21.00 7.96 -4.22
N ASP A 38 21.53 8.81 -3.34
CA ASP A 38 22.92 9.21 -3.39
C ASP A 38 23.84 8.04 -3.01
N ARG A 39 24.77 7.68 -3.91
CA ARG A 39 25.68 6.55 -3.71
C ARG A 39 26.53 6.72 -2.43
N ALA A 40 27.08 7.92 -2.21
CA ALA A 40 27.92 8.17 -1.05
C ALA A 40 27.13 8.11 0.27
N LEU A 41 25.82 8.45 0.26
CA LEU A 41 24.92 8.23 1.39
C LEU A 41 24.81 6.74 1.73
N LEU A 42 24.64 5.87 0.73
CA LEU A 42 24.56 4.42 0.92
C LEU A 42 25.91 3.83 1.40
N GLU A 43 27.03 4.30 0.89
CA GLU A 43 28.36 3.90 1.37
C GLU A 43 28.56 4.23 2.86
N ARG A 44 28.16 5.44 3.28
CA ARG A 44 28.21 5.83 4.70
C ARG A 44 27.23 5.00 5.56
N ALA A 45 26.04 4.71 5.04
CA ALA A 45 25.07 3.84 5.72
C ALA A 45 25.61 2.41 5.89
N ALA A 46 26.25 1.84 4.86
CA ALA A 46 26.88 0.52 4.91
C ALA A 46 27.98 0.46 5.99
N ALA A 47 28.84 1.49 6.06
CA ALA A 47 29.86 1.60 7.09
C ALA A 47 29.25 1.65 8.50
N ARG A 48 28.16 2.42 8.71
CA ARG A 48 27.45 2.50 10.01
C ARG A 48 26.82 1.17 10.42
N CYS A 49 26.27 0.44 9.44
CA CYS A 49 25.70 -0.90 9.67
C CYS A 49 26.77 -1.99 9.87
N GLY A 50 28.03 -1.72 9.57
CA GLY A 50 29.10 -2.74 9.56
C GLY A 50 28.87 -3.83 8.51
N LEU A 51 28.18 -3.51 7.40
CA LEU A 51 27.84 -4.44 6.33
C LEU A 51 28.66 -4.11 5.07
N SER A 52 29.17 -5.16 4.41
CA SER A 52 29.76 -5.05 3.10
C SER A 52 28.66 -5.25 2.05
N VAL A 53 28.33 -4.17 1.34
CA VAL A 53 27.36 -4.19 0.23
C VAL A 53 28.04 -3.64 -1.01
N GLU A 54 28.00 -4.41 -2.09
CA GLU A 54 28.47 -3.98 -3.40
C GLU A 54 27.42 -3.08 -4.04
N LEU A 55 27.75 -1.82 -4.26
CA LEU A 55 26.90 -0.86 -4.96
C LEU A 55 27.27 -0.85 -6.44
N VAL A 56 26.34 -1.22 -7.30
CA VAL A 56 26.51 -1.29 -8.76
C VAL A 56 25.62 -0.24 -9.42
N ASP A 57 26.10 0.42 -10.48
CA ASP A 57 25.25 1.37 -11.20
C ASP A 57 24.09 0.65 -11.92
N ASP A 58 22.89 1.23 -11.90
CA ASP A 58 21.79 0.74 -12.69
C ASP A 58 22.00 1.05 -14.17
N ASP A 59 22.32 0.03 -14.96
CA ASP A 59 22.53 0.09 -16.40
C ASP A 59 21.25 -0.13 -17.22
N GLY A 60 20.11 -0.32 -16.55
CA GLY A 60 18.82 -0.59 -17.16
C GLY A 60 18.61 -2.02 -17.67
N LEU A 61 19.63 -2.88 -17.59
CA LEU A 61 19.50 -4.26 -18.05
C LEU A 61 18.83 -5.14 -16.99
N ALA A 62 18.00 -6.08 -17.43
CA ALA A 62 17.36 -7.05 -16.55
C ALA A 62 18.36 -8.06 -15.99
N LEU A 63 18.16 -8.47 -14.74
CA LEU A 63 18.94 -9.54 -14.10
C LEU A 63 18.11 -10.83 -14.04
N ASP A 64 18.78 -11.97 -14.28
CA ASP A 64 18.18 -13.29 -14.03
C ASP A 64 18.39 -13.75 -12.58
N GLN A 65 19.39 -13.22 -11.90
CA GLN A 65 19.72 -13.52 -10.51
C GLN A 65 20.38 -12.31 -9.83
N ARG A 66 20.04 -12.06 -8.56
CA ARG A 66 20.71 -11.11 -7.68
C ARG A 66 21.48 -11.88 -6.59
N LEU A 67 22.70 -11.47 -6.33
CA LEU A 67 23.46 -11.98 -5.18
C LEU A 67 23.11 -11.16 -3.93
N ALA A 68 22.93 -11.84 -2.80
CA ALA A 68 22.82 -11.14 -1.50
C ALA A 68 24.10 -10.33 -1.26
N GLY A 69 23.93 -9.11 -0.73
CA GLY A 69 25.03 -8.15 -0.57
C GLY A 69 25.30 -7.29 -1.82
N THR A 70 24.46 -7.37 -2.88
CA THR A 70 24.52 -6.42 -4.00
C THR A 70 23.28 -5.53 -4.05
N LEU A 71 23.48 -4.26 -4.41
CA LEU A 71 22.40 -3.28 -4.58
C LEU A 71 22.71 -2.40 -5.80
N ARG A 72 21.77 -2.34 -6.74
CA ARG A 72 21.88 -1.42 -7.88
C ARG A 72 21.48 -0.02 -7.43
N VAL A 73 22.15 0.99 -7.99
CA VAL A 73 21.95 2.38 -7.63
C VAL A 73 21.64 3.20 -8.88
N ARG A 74 20.46 3.78 -8.91
CA ARG A 74 20.14 4.92 -9.75
C ARG A 74 20.55 6.16 -8.99
N HIS A 75 21.73 6.72 -9.33
CA HIS A 75 22.31 7.82 -8.56
C HIS A 75 21.46 9.09 -8.67
N ALA A 76 21.12 9.64 -7.50
CA ALA A 76 20.52 10.96 -7.31
C ALA A 76 21.36 11.70 -6.26
N ALA A 77 21.93 12.84 -6.62
CA ALA A 77 22.88 13.54 -5.74
C ALA A 77 22.16 14.32 -4.62
N LEU A 78 22.65 14.20 -3.39
CA LEU A 78 22.27 15.08 -2.29
C LEU A 78 22.66 16.53 -2.56
N ALA A 79 21.84 17.48 -2.13
CA ALA A 79 22.20 18.90 -2.15
C ALA A 79 23.22 19.23 -1.04
N THR A 80 23.15 18.55 0.08
CA THR A 80 24.10 18.65 1.19
C THR A 80 24.25 17.31 1.89
N MET A 81 25.46 17.04 2.43
CA MET A 81 25.71 15.81 3.17
C MET A 81 24.78 15.72 4.39
N GLU A 82 24.19 14.53 4.56
CA GLU A 82 23.31 14.26 5.68
C GLU A 82 24.03 14.20 7.03
N VAL A 83 23.34 14.62 8.07
CA VAL A 83 23.70 14.34 9.46
C VAL A 83 22.60 13.46 10.05
N PRO A 84 22.87 12.20 10.40
CA PRO A 84 21.85 11.30 10.94
C PRO A 84 21.10 11.91 12.12
N GLY A 85 19.77 11.78 12.11
CA GLY A 85 18.90 12.36 13.12
C GLY A 85 18.60 13.85 12.96
N GLN A 86 19.21 14.54 11.99
CA GLN A 86 19.03 15.96 11.76
C GLN A 86 18.60 16.25 10.31
N PRO A 87 17.30 16.23 10.02
CA PRO A 87 16.79 16.53 8.68
C PRO A 87 17.18 17.93 8.22
N ASP A 88 17.60 18.05 6.97
CA ASP A 88 18.02 19.32 6.37
C ASP A 88 17.09 19.69 5.21
N PRO A 89 16.36 20.82 5.29
CA PRO A 89 15.44 21.27 4.23
C PRO A 89 16.11 21.44 2.86
N ARG A 90 17.44 21.65 2.80
CA ARG A 90 18.17 21.74 1.53
C ARG A 90 18.11 20.45 0.71
N ASN A 91 17.89 19.28 1.36
CA ASN A 91 17.71 18.00 0.70
C ASN A 91 16.26 17.73 0.24
N ALA A 92 15.32 18.63 0.48
CA ALA A 92 13.91 18.41 0.12
C ALA A 92 13.71 18.12 -1.38
N ARG A 93 14.41 18.87 -2.26
CA ARG A 93 14.33 18.63 -3.71
C ARG A 93 14.93 17.30 -4.14
N TYR A 94 15.98 16.84 -3.46
CA TYR A 94 16.52 15.49 -3.65
C TYR A 94 15.46 14.44 -3.30
N VAL A 95 14.83 14.53 -2.13
CA VAL A 95 13.79 13.58 -1.72
C VAL A 95 12.67 13.51 -2.74
N LEU A 96 12.13 14.66 -3.15
CA LEU A 96 11.06 14.70 -4.17
C LEU A 96 11.52 14.20 -5.54
N GLY A 97 12.76 14.48 -5.93
CA GLY A 97 13.37 14.00 -7.17
C GLY A 97 13.42 12.46 -7.20
N THR A 98 13.78 11.81 -6.09
CA THR A 98 13.79 10.33 -6.02
C THR A 98 12.38 9.73 -6.18
N LEU A 99 11.34 10.40 -5.67
CA LEU A 99 9.96 9.97 -5.87
C LEU A 99 9.50 10.13 -7.32
N THR A 100 9.90 11.25 -7.95
CA THR A 100 9.61 11.52 -9.37
C THR A 100 10.26 10.47 -10.25
N ASP A 101 11.58 10.22 -10.09
CA ASP A 101 12.31 9.20 -10.84
C ASP A 101 11.67 7.81 -10.72
N ALA A 102 11.24 7.45 -9.49
CA ALA A 102 10.56 6.18 -9.24
C ALA A 102 9.20 6.10 -9.98
N ALA A 103 8.41 7.17 -9.94
CA ALA A 103 7.11 7.25 -10.60
C ALA A 103 7.26 7.19 -12.13
N GLU A 104 8.21 7.93 -12.70
CA GLU A 104 8.53 7.93 -14.13
C GLU A 104 8.98 6.54 -14.59
N GLY A 105 9.88 5.92 -13.84
CA GLY A 105 10.36 4.57 -14.13
C GLY A 105 9.26 3.51 -14.08
N CYS A 106 8.33 3.60 -13.12
CA CYS A 106 7.17 2.71 -13.07
C CYS A 106 6.18 2.99 -14.21
N SER A 107 5.94 4.25 -14.54
CA SER A 107 5.00 4.64 -15.60
C SER A 107 5.49 4.25 -16.99
N SER A 108 6.81 4.31 -17.21
CA SER A 108 7.45 3.87 -18.47
C SER A 108 7.69 2.37 -18.57
N GLY A 109 7.41 1.59 -17.50
CA GLY A 109 7.67 0.15 -17.44
C GLY A 109 9.15 -0.21 -17.23
N HIS A 110 9.99 0.76 -16.85
CA HIS A 110 11.37 0.51 -16.47
C HIS A 110 11.49 -0.19 -15.12
N TYR A 111 10.55 0.09 -14.21
CA TYR A 111 10.38 -0.60 -12.93
C TYR A 111 8.98 -1.23 -12.85
N ASP A 112 8.90 -2.42 -12.25
CA ASP A 112 7.64 -3.15 -12.05
C ASP A 112 6.82 -2.58 -10.88
N ALA A 113 7.51 -2.04 -9.86
CA ALA A 113 6.89 -1.41 -8.70
C ALA A 113 7.85 -0.43 -8.02
N VAL A 114 7.28 0.47 -7.21
CA VAL A 114 8.03 1.32 -6.29
C VAL A 114 7.77 0.95 -4.83
N VAL A 115 8.85 0.88 -4.05
CA VAL A 115 8.83 0.69 -2.60
C VAL A 115 9.43 1.93 -1.94
N THR A 116 8.69 2.57 -1.04
CA THR A 116 9.15 3.82 -0.43
C THR A 116 9.54 3.62 1.04
N ALA A 117 10.77 4.00 1.41
CA ALA A 117 11.19 4.20 2.78
C ALA A 117 10.61 5.52 3.34
N PRO A 118 10.66 5.74 4.67
CA PRO A 118 9.97 6.87 5.28
C PRO A 118 10.67 8.20 4.97
N LEU A 119 9.87 9.24 4.80
CA LEU A 119 10.35 10.62 4.63
C LEU A 119 9.88 11.55 5.74
N GLN A 120 10.54 12.69 5.88
CA GLN A 120 10.22 13.72 6.86
C GLN A 120 9.43 14.86 6.21
N LYS A 121 8.12 14.92 6.48
CA LYS A 121 7.25 15.96 5.88
C LYS A 121 7.64 17.37 6.29
N SER A 122 8.08 17.56 7.54
CA SER A 122 8.48 18.88 8.04
C SER A 122 9.67 19.43 7.27
N SER A 123 10.72 18.65 6.99
CA SER A 123 11.89 19.13 6.26
C SER A 123 11.55 19.60 4.83
N ILE A 124 10.58 18.95 4.18
CA ILE A 124 10.11 19.36 2.85
C ILE A 124 9.30 20.66 2.94
N ASN A 125 8.39 20.76 3.92
CA ASN A 125 7.59 21.98 4.13
C ASN A 125 8.45 23.16 4.58
N ASP A 126 9.48 22.93 5.40
CA ASP A 126 10.44 23.95 5.83
C ASP A 126 11.31 24.48 4.66
N ALA A 127 11.46 23.70 3.59
CA ALA A 127 12.04 24.16 2.33
C ALA A 127 11.08 25.02 1.48
N GLY A 128 9.88 25.34 1.97
CA GLY A 128 8.86 26.11 1.26
C GLY A 128 8.08 25.31 0.20
N ILE A 129 8.18 23.98 0.21
CA ILE A 129 7.47 23.10 -0.72
C ILE A 129 6.31 22.45 0.03
N ARG A 130 5.07 22.71 -0.43
CA ARG A 130 3.89 22.08 0.16
C ARG A 130 3.90 20.58 -0.10
N PHE A 131 3.92 19.79 0.98
CA PHE A 131 3.94 18.33 0.90
C PHE A 131 3.11 17.73 2.02
N SER A 132 2.16 16.86 1.69
CA SER A 132 1.25 16.20 2.63
C SER A 132 1.61 14.71 2.87
N GLY A 133 2.21 14.05 1.88
CA GLY A 133 2.65 12.66 1.99
C GLY A 133 2.90 12.00 0.63
N HIS A 134 3.41 10.79 0.69
CA HIS A 134 3.68 9.97 -0.49
C HIS A 134 2.40 9.69 -1.31
N THR A 135 1.29 9.38 -0.64
CA THR A 135 0.02 9.03 -1.27
C THR A 135 -0.48 10.16 -2.13
N GLU A 136 -0.51 11.37 -1.58
CA GLU A 136 -0.95 12.58 -2.28
C GLU A 136 0.03 12.95 -3.40
N PHE A 137 1.33 12.82 -3.17
CA PHE A 137 2.35 13.06 -4.19
C PHE A 137 2.17 12.17 -5.43
N PHE A 138 2.03 10.86 -5.22
CA PHE A 138 1.84 9.94 -6.34
C PHE A 138 0.47 10.08 -7.00
N ALA A 139 -0.58 10.43 -6.24
CA ALA A 139 -1.90 10.74 -6.78
C ALA A 139 -1.86 11.96 -7.71
N GLU A 140 -1.19 13.04 -7.28
CA GLU A 140 -1.00 14.25 -8.08
C GLU A 140 -0.16 13.96 -9.33
N TYR A 141 0.96 13.25 -9.18
CA TYR A 141 1.82 12.84 -10.30
C TYR A 141 1.04 12.03 -11.36
N ALA A 142 0.24 11.06 -10.93
CA ALA A 142 -0.50 10.17 -11.81
C ALA A 142 -1.86 10.73 -12.28
N HIS A 143 -2.27 11.91 -11.78
CA HIS A 143 -3.62 12.47 -11.98
C HIS A 143 -4.72 11.44 -11.65
N ALA A 144 -4.55 10.69 -10.57
CA ALA A 144 -5.41 9.57 -10.21
C ALA A 144 -6.09 9.76 -8.85
N ASP A 145 -7.33 9.29 -8.75
CA ASP A 145 -7.98 9.09 -7.45
C ASP A 145 -7.36 7.86 -6.78
N VAL A 146 -7.02 7.99 -5.51
CA VAL A 146 -6.33 6.93 -4.76
C VAL A 146 -7.04 6.59 -3.46
N VAL A 147 -6.80 5.37 -2.98
CA VAL A 147 -7.26 4.90 -1.67
C VAL A 147 -6.07 4.30 -0.92
N MET A 148 -5.87 4.74 0.32
CA MET A 148 -4.89 4.13 1.20
C MET A 148 -5.40 2.77 1.68
N MET A 149 -4.58 1.76 1.55
CA MET A 149 -4.82 0.44 2.13
C MET A 149 -3.62 0.03 2.99
N LEU A 150 -3.89 -0.49 4.16
CA LEU A 150 -2.90 -1.23 4.94
C LEU A 150 -3.22 -2.72 4.83
N ALA A 151 -2.20 -3.50 4.56
CA ALA A 151 -2.33 -4.95 4.42
C ALA A 151 -1.30 -5.68 5.28
N SER A 152 -1.76 -6.72 5.94
CA SER A 152 -0.94 -7.79 6.51
C SER A 152 -1.23 -9.09 5.76
N PRO A 153 -0.52 -10.20 6.04
CA PRO A 153 -0.84 -11.49 5.44
C PRO A 153 -2.31 -11.92 5.61
N GLU A 154 -2.96 -11.51 6.71
CA GLU A 154 -4.27 -11.99 7.11
C GLU A 154 -5.39 -10.96 6.97
N LEU A 155 -5.08 -9.67 6.86
CA LEU A 155 -6.09 -8.62 6.86
C LEU A 155 -5.71 -7.47 5.91
N ARG A 156 -6.67 -7.02 5.11
CA ARG A 156 -6.57 -5.83 4.25
C ARG A 156 -7.60 -4.80 4.68
N VAL A 157 -7.13 -3.60 5.01
CA VAL A 157 -7.99 -2.48 5.44
C VAL A 157 -7.78 -1.30 4.51
N ALA A 158 -8.80 -0.95 3.75
CA ALA A 158 -8.84 0.28 2.96
C ALA A 158 -9.57 1.38 3.74
N LEU A 159 -9.17 2.62 3.54
CA LEU A 159 -9.70 3.78 4.26
C LEU A 159 -10.54 4.68 3.36
N ALA A 160 -11.79 4.92 3.74
CA ALA A 160 -12.66 5.89 3.06
C ALA A 160 -12.21 7.34 3.34
N THR A 161 -11.71 7.60 4.55
CA THR A 161 -11.00 8.85 4.91
C THR A 161 -9.70 8.54 5.63
N THR A 162 -8.67 9.37 5.41
CA THR A 162 -7.33 9.16 6.00
C THR A 162 -7.11 10.06 7.21
N HIS A 163 -6.36 11.14 7.06
CA HIS A 163 -5.89 12.02 8.16
C HIS A 163 -6.80 13.24 8.34
N LEU A 164 -8.07 13.01 8.69
CA LEU A 164 -9.03 14.07 9.02
C LEU A 164 -9.27 14.14 10.52
N PRO A 165 -9.58 15.33 11.05
CA PRO A 165 -10.16 15.44 12.39
C PRO A 165 -11.43 14.60 12.47
N LEU A 166 -11.62 13.86 13.57
CA LEU A 166 -12.75 12.93 13.72
C LEU A 166 -14.12 13.62 13.48
N ALA A 167 -14.27 14.87 13.95
CA ALA A 167 -15.49 15.64 13.72
C ALA A 167 -15.79 15.95 12.25
N SER A 168 -14.79 15.87 11.37
CA SER A 168 -14.95 16.10 9.93
C SER A 168 -15.24 14.83 9.12
N VAL A 169 -15.09 13.66 9.74
CA VAL A 169 -15.25 12.37 9.05
C VAL A 169 -16.67 12.18 8.50
N PRO A 170 -17.76 12.37 9.27
CA PRO A 170 -19.11 12.14 8.75
C PRO A 170 -19.42 12.98 7.52
N ALA A 171 -19.01 14.26 7.52
CA ALA A 171 -19.23 15.17 6.39
C ALA A 171 -18.39 14.81 5.14
N ALA A 172 -17.25 14.13 5.32
CA ALA A 172 -16.39 13.69 4.23
C ALA A 172 -16.90 12.38 3.57
N ILE A 173 -17.69 11.58 4.29
CA ILE A 173 -18.33 10.36 3.75
C ILE A 173 -19.60 10.77 2.99
N THR A 174 -19.45 11.01 1.71
CA THR A 174 -20.53 11.30 0.79
C THR A 174 -20.82 10.12 -0.13
N ARG A 175 -21.97 10.11 -0.81
CA ARG A 175 -22.26 9.09 -1.83
C ARG A 175 -21.16 9.04 -2.89
N VAL A 176 -20.71 10.19 -3.35
CA VAL A 176 -19.66 10.29 -4.39
C VAL A 176 -18.32 9.74 -3.88
N SER A 177 -17.86 10.15 -2.69
CA SER A 177 -16.58 9.70 -2.15
C SER A 177 -16.59 8.20 -1.83
N LEU A 178 -17.65 7.68 -1.22
CA LEU A 178 -17.75 6.27 -0.86
C LEU A 178 -17.88 5.38 -2.10
N THR A 179 -18.69 5.78 -3.09
CA THR A 179 -18.80 5.05 -4.38
C THR A 179 -17.43 4.95 -5.06
N ARG A 180 -16.70 6.06 -5.14
CA ARG A 180 -15.35 6.09 -5.72
C ARG A 180 -14.40 5.16 -4.96
N THR A 181 -14.36 5.24 -3.63
CA THR A 181 -13.53 4.37 -2.80
C THR A 181 -13.80 2.90 -3.07
N LEU A 182 -15.08 2.50 -3.08
CA LEU A 182 -15.48 1.10 -3.29
C LEU A 182 -15.12 0.61 -4.70
N HIS A 183 -15.28 1.46 -5.73
CA HIS A 183 -14.83 1.12 -7.08
C HIS A 183 -13.33 0.90 -7.17
N ILE A 184 -12.51 1.79 -6.55
CA ILE A 184 -11.07 1.64 -6.54
C ILE A 184 -10.69 0.35 -5.82
N VAL A 185 -11.20 0.11 -4.61
CA VAL A 185 -10.88 -1.10 -3.83
C VAL A 185 -11.28 -2.35 -4.61
N HIS A 186 -12.49 -2.41 -5.16
CA HIS A 186 -12.98 -3.56 -5.93
C HIS A 186 -12.09 -3.85 -7.15
N ASN A 187 -11.77 -2.82 -7.94
CA ASN A 187 -10.97 -2.97 -9.15
C ASN A 187 -9.53 -3.39 -8.84
N GLU A 188 -8.93 -2.81 -7.80
CA GLU A 188 -7.58 -3.12 -7.38
C GLU A 188 -7.45 -4.53 -6.80
N LEU A 189 -8.43 -4.99 -6.01
CA LEU A 189 -8.49 -6.37 -5.53
C LEU A 189 -8.55 -7.38 -6.69
N ARG A 190 -9.24 -7.04 -7.76
CA ARG A 190 -9.27 -7.86 -8.97
C ARG A 190 -7.95 -7.80 -9.74
N ALA A 191 -7.48 -6.61 -10.04
CA ALA A 191 -6.36 -6.39 -10.96
C ALA A 191 -5.01 -6.72 -10.34
N LYS A 192 -4.78 -6.33 -9.07
CA LYS A 192 -3.47 -6.47 -8.41
C LYS A 192 -3.43 -7.65 -7.42
N PHE A 193 -4.55 -7.98 -6.76
CA PHE A 193 -4.59 -9.13 -5.84
C PHE A 193 -5.11 -10.42 -6.48
N GLY A 194 -5.58 -10.38 -7.73
CA GLY A 194 -6.04 -11.56 -8.48
C GLY A 194 -7.34 -12.18 -7.92
N ILE A 195 -8.14 -11.42 -7.17
CA ILE A 195 -9.40 -11.88 -6.59
C ILE A 195 -10.52 -11.63 -7.60
N ALA A 196 -11.00 -12.68 -8.28
CA ALA A 196 -11.96 -12.54 -9.36
C ALA A 196 -13.29 -11.90 -8.92
N GLN A 197 -13.78 -12.23 -7.73
CA GLN A 197 -15.00 -11.71 -7.13
C GLN A 197 -14.74 -11.23 -5.70
N PRO A 198 -14.19 -10.02 -5.51
CA PRO A 198 -13.85 -9.51 -4.18
C PRO A 198 -15.09 -9.36 -3.29
N ARG A 199 -15.01 -9.92 -2.09
CA ARG A 199 -15.98 -9.73 -1.01
C ARG A 199 -15.45 -8.61 -0.13
N ILE A 200 -16.15 -7.48 -0.08
CA ILE A 200 -15.69 -6.29 0.65
C ILE A 200 -16.64 -6.04 1.82
N ALA A 201 -16.10 -6.12 3.04
CA ALA A 201 -16.80 -5.69 4.23
C ALA A 201 -16.72 -4.15 4.34
N VAL A 202 -17.85 -3.48 4.53
CA VAL A 202 -17.91 -2.03 4.69
C VAL A 202 -18.41 -1.73 6.10
N LEU A 203 -17.61 -1.00 6.88
CA LEU A 203 -17.97 -0.66 8.25
C LEU A 203 -19.02 0.48 8.26
N GLY A 204 -19.79 0.56 9.34
CA GLY A 204 -20.60 1.74 9.64
C GLY A 204 -19.71 2.90 10.11
N ILE A 205 -20.24 4.12 10.08
CA ILE A 205 -19.60 5.31 10.68
C ILE A 205 -19.85 5.30 12.18
N ASN A 206 -21.11 5.04 12.56
CA ASN A 206 -21.59 5.12 13.93
C ASN A 206 -21.47 3.78 14.66
N PRO A 207 -21.43 3.80 16.00
CA PRO A 207 -21.53 2.57 16.80
C PRO A 207 -22.72 1.72 16.36
N HIS A 208 -22.55 0.38 16.36
CA HIS A 208 -23.57 -0.59 15.94
C HIS A 208 -24.14 -0.32 14.54
N ALA A 209 -23.33 0.33 13.66
CA ALA A 209 -23.75 0.76 12.32
C ALA A 209 -25.04 1.61 12.34
N GLY A 210 -25.12 2.53 13.32
CA GLY A 210 -26.22 3.48 13.47
C GLY A 210 -27.47 2.96 14.14
N GLU A 211 -27.55 1.64 14.44
CA GLU A 211 -28.68 0.98 15.14
C GLU A 211 -30.06 1.43 14.61
N GLY A 212 -30.26 1.27 13.31
CA GLY A 212 -31.51 1.68 12.66
C GLY A 212 -31.79 3.17 12.65
N GLY A 213 -30.77 4.01 12.85
CA GLY A 213 -30.86 5.47 12.89
C GLY A 213 -30.97 6.07 14.30
N HIS A 214 -30.94 5.24 15.35
CA HIS A 214 -30.96 5.72 16.73
C HIS A 214 -29.62 6.33 17.18
N LEU A 215 -28.52 5.89 16.58
CA LEU A 215 -27.16 6.36 16.90
C LEU A 215 -26.52 7.16 15.74
N GLY A 216 -27.33 7.73 14.88
CA GLY A 216 -26.89 8.48 13.69
C GLY A 216 -27.60 7.98 12.44
N ARG A 217 -27.63 8.78 11.38
CA ARG A 217 -28.35 8.47 10.16
C ARG A 217 -27.47 8.31 8.94
N GLU A 218 -26.17 8.48 9.09
CA GLU A 218 -25.20 8.43 8.00
C GLU A 218 -25.23 7.09 7.24
N GLU A 219 -25.49 6.00 7.96
CA GLU A 219 -25.67 4.68 7.34
C GLU A 219 -26.92 4.67 6.45
N ILE A 220 -28.06 5.19 6.94
CA ILE A 220 -29.33 5.20 6.21
C ILE A 220 -29.27 6.18 5.04
N ASP A 221 -28.67 7.36 5.26
CA ASP A 221 -28.75 8.46 4.30
C ASP A 221 -27.66 8.36 3.21
N VAL A 222 -26.53 7.69 3.51
CA VAL A 222 -25.36 7.61 2.63
C VAL A 222 -24.91 6.17 2.38
N VAL A 223 -24.53 5.42 3.44
CA VAL A 223 -23.80 4.15 3.28
C VAL A 223 -24.69 3.10 2.62
N ILE A 224 -25.86 2.81 3.18
CA ILE A 224 -26.79 1.78 2.67
C ILE A 224 -27.17 2.04 1.20
N PRO A 225 -27.61 3.25 0.81
CA PRO A 225 -27.94 3.53 -0.59
C PRO A 225 -26.76 3.30 -1.56
N VAL A 226 -25.53 3.61 -1.16
CA VAL A 226 -24.33 3.36 -1.98
C VAL A 226 -24.07 1.85 -2.11
N LEU A 227 -24.16 1.10 -0.99
CA LEU A 227 -23.95 -0.34 -1.03
C LEU A 227 -24.99 -1.03 -1.90
N ASP A 228 -26.26 -0.65 -1.79
CA ASP A 228 -27.34 -1.24 -2.59
C ASP A 228 -27.16 -0.97 -4.08
N GLU A 229 -26.86 0.28 -4.46
CA GLU A 229 -26.56 0.63 -5.85
C GLU A 229 -25.40 -0.20 -6.43
N LEU A 230 -24.32 -0.41 -5.66
CA LEU A 230 -23.15 -1.16 -6.12
C LEU A 230 -23.38 -2.68 -6.11
N ARG A 231 -24.21 -3.20 -5.21
CA ARG A 231 -24.68 -4.61 -5.23
C ARG A 231 -25.49 -4.91 -6.47
N ASP A 232 -26.41 -4.00 -6.86
CA ASP A 232 -27.18 -4.12 -8.09
C ASP A 232 -26.29 -4.13 -9.34
N LYS A 233 -25.10 -3.53 -9.25
CA LYS A 233 -24.05 -3.56 -10.29
C LYS A 233 -23.13 -4.79 -10.19
N GLY A 234 -23.39 -5.72 -9.27
CA GLY A 234 -22.70 -7.00 -9.15
C GLY A 234 -21.50 -7.02 -8.19
N MET A 235 -21.28 -5.98 -7.37
CA MET A 235 -20.28 -6.04 -6.31
C MET A 235 -20.76 -6.87 -5.11
N ILE A 236 -19.89 -7.66 -4.52
CA ILE A 236 -20.17 -8.40 -3.28
C ILE A 236 -19.75 -7.53 -2.10
N LEU A 237 -20.71 -6.82 -1.52
CA LEU A 237 -20.51 -5.91 -0.40
C LEU A 237 -21.26 -6.41 0.84
N LEU A 238 -20.54 -6.57 1.97
CA LEU A 238 -21.13 -6.91 3.26
C LEU A 238 -21.20 -5.63 4.12
N GLY A 239 -22.36 -5.37 4.69
CA GLY A 239 -22.50 -4.22 5.59
C GLY A 239 -23.69 -3.30 5.28
N PRO A 240 -23.73 -2.12 5.96
CA PRO A 240 -22.71 -1.63 6.90
C PRO A 240 -22.58 -2.54 8.13
N LEU A 241 -21.35 -2.89 8.50
CA LEU A 241 -21.07 -3.77 9.65
C LEU A 241 -20.66 -2.93 10.88
N PRO A 242 -21.06 -3.35 12.10
CA PRO A 242 -20.50 -2.81 13.32
C PRO A 242 -18.99 -3.10 13.41
N ALA A 243 -18.17 -2.07 13.66
CA ALA A 243 -16.71 -2.20 13.68
C ALA A 243 -16.20 -3.11 14.81
N ASP A 244 -16.88 -3.12 15.96
CA ASP A 244 -16.55 -3.93 17.15
C ASP A 244 -16.63 -5.44 16.91
N THR A 245 -17.45 -5.87 15.96
CA THR A 245 -17.64 -7.30 15.64
C THR A 245 -17.10 -7.71 14.30
N ALA A 246 -16.79 -6.76 13.41
CA ALA A 246 -16.34 -7.05 12.04
C ALA A 246 -15.04 -7.85 11.98
N PHE A 247 -14.13 -7.64 12.96
CA PHE A 247 -12.78 -8.21 12.96
C PHE A 247 -12.64 -9.52 13.71
N VAL A 248 -13.71 -10.07 14.29
CA VAL A 248 -13.61 -11.38 14.94
C VAL A 248 -13.26 -12.47 13.91
N PRO A 249 -12.44 -13.48 14.26
CA PRO A 249 -11.91 -14.46 13.28
C PRO A 249 -12.97 -15.06 12.37
N ARG A 250 -14.10 -15.47 12.95
CA ARG A 250 -15.22 -16.06 12.20
C ARG A 250 -15.80 -15.11 11.14
N GLN A 251 -15.76 -13.78 11.34
CA GLN A 251 -16.26 -12.83 10.36
C GLN A 251 -15.25 -12.61 9.24
N ARG A 252 -13.94 -12.67 9.53
CA ARG A 252 -12.88 -12.49 8.55
C ARG A 252 -12.92 -13.51 7.41
N GLU A 253 -13.45 -14.70 7.64
CA GLU A 253 -13.59 -15.74 6.59
C GLU A 253 -14.58 -15.34 5.49
N HIS A 254 -15.43 -14.36 5.74
CA HIS A 254 -16.49 -13.94 4.82
C HIS A 254 -16.10 -12.81 3.87
N TYR A 255 -14.94 -12.17 4.05
CA TYR A 255 -14.52 -11.06 3.20
C TYR A 255 -13.01 -11.12 2.89
N ASP A 256 -12.63 -10.44 1.82
CA ASP A 256 -11.27 -10.36 1.31
C ASP A 256 -10.58 -9.04 1.70
N ALA A 257 -11.37 -8.00 1.99
CA ALA A 257 -10.90 -6.71 2.49
C ALA A 257 -12.01 -5.99 3.27
N VAL A 258 -11.59 -5.07 4.14
CA VAL A 258 -12.48 -4.17 4.90
C VAL A 258 -12.31 -2.75 4.38
N VAL A 259 -13.41 -2.02 4.21
CA VAL A 259 -13.41 -0.56 4.05
C VAL A 259 -13.84 0.06 5.37
N ALA A 260 -12.89 0.71 6.03
CA ALA A 260 -13.12 1.49 7.24
C ALA A 260 -13.42 2.95 6.88
N MET A 261 -14.29 3.59 7.66
CA MET A 261 -14.70 4.96 7.39
C MET A 261 -13.62 5.98 7.79
N TYR A 262 -12.82 5.68 8.80
CA TYR A 262 -11.73 6.53 9.27
C TYR A 262 -10.56 5.71 9.82
N HIS A 263 -9.43 6.38 9.95
CA HIS A 263 -8.13 5.79 10.28
C HIS A 263 -8.16 4.90 11.53
N ASP A 264 -8.57 5.43 12.68
CA ASP A 264 -8.49 4.71 13.95
C ASP A 264 -9.64 3.72 14.17
N GLN A 265 -10.56 3.59 13.19
CA GLN A 265 -11.63 2.59 13.26
C GLN A 265 -11.11 1.15 13.10
N ALA A 266 -10.06 0.97 12.30
CA ALA A 266 -9.59 -0.37 11.93
C ALA A 266 -8.08 -0.56 12.08
N LEU A 267 -7.27 0.49 11.95
CA LEU A 267 -5.81 0.35 12.01
C LEU A 267 -5.26 -0.12 13.36
N PRO A 268 -5.85 0.24 14.52
CA PRO A 268 -5.40 -0.34 15.79
C PRO A 268 -5.52 -1.87 15.82
N VAL A 269 -6.57 -2.44 15.21
CA VAL A 269 -6.74 -3.91 15.12
C VAL A 269 -5.63 -4.52 14.28
N LEU A 270 -5.42 -4.01 13.07
CA LEU A 270 -4.41 -4.51 12.16
C LEU A 270 -2.99 -4.39 12.76
N LYS A 271 -2.67 -3.25 13.36
CA LYS A 271 -1.34 -3.01 13.97
C LYS A 271 -1.11 -3.83 15.25
N SER A 272 -2.14 -4.12 16.01
CA SER A 272 -1.99 -4.96 17.21
C SER A 272 -1.66 -6.42 16.87
N GLU A 273 -2.00 -6.87 15.68
CA GLU A 273 -1.79 -8.26 15.26
C GLU A 273 -0.49 -8.42 14.44
N ALA A 274 -0.11 -7.43 13.64
CA ALA A 274 0.91 -7.61 12.62
C ALA A 274 1.75 -6.34 12.38
N PHE A 275 2.23 -5.67 13.43
CA PHE A 275 2.92 -4.38 13.31
C PHE A 275 4.09 -4.41 12.31
N ASP A 276 5.00 -5.38 12.44
CA ASP A 276 6.22 -5.46 11.63
C ASP A 276 5.97 -5.94 10.19
N SER A 277 4.83 -6.60 9.95
CA SER A 277 4.44 -7.13 8.63
C SER A 277 3.33 -6.32 7.95
N THR A 278 2.91 -5.21 8.56
CA THR A 278 1.94 -4.30 7.95
C THR A 278 2.60 -3.48 6.86
N VAL A 279 1.99 -3.49 5.68
CA VAL A 279 2.44 -2.75 4.50
C VAL A 279 1.39 -1.72 4.11
N ASN A 280 1.83 -0.49 3.85
CA ASN A 280 0.98 0.56 3.30
C ASN A 280 1.01 0.49 1.77
N LEU A 281 -0.17 0.44 1.16
CA LEU A 281 -0.38 0.43 -0.29
C LEU A 281 -1.17 1.67 -0.72
N THR A 282 -0.90 2.13 -1.93
CA THR A 282 -1.71 3.15 -2.59
C THR A 282 -2.46 2.53 -3.75
N LEU A 283 -3.75 2.28 -3.56
CA LEU A 283 -4.64 1.75 -4.59
C LEU A 283 -5.07 2.86 -5.54
N GLY A 284 -5.36 2.52 -6.81
CA GLY A 284 -5.79 3.46 -7.84
C GLY A 284 -4.66 4.06 -8.68
N LEU A 285 -3.40 3.89 -8.29
CA LEU A 285 -2.26 4.28 -9.12
C LEU A 285 -2.11 3.34 -10.33
N PRO A 286 -1.65 3.85 -11.49
CA PRO A 286 -1.39 3.02 -12.68
C PRO A 286 -0.21 2.04 -12.49
N PHE A 287 0.52 2.15 -11.40
CA PHE A 287 1.62 1.28 -11.01
C PHE A 287 1.45 0.78 -9.58
N ILE A 288 2.27 -0.21 -9.20
CA ILE A 288 2.28 -0.76 -7.84
C ILE A 288 3.15 0.13 -6.95
N ARG A 289 2.59 0.60 -5.84
CA ARG A 289 3.33 1.30 -4.79
C ARG A 289 3.06 0.67 -3.44
N THR A 290 4.14 0.25 -2.77
CA THR A 290 4.14 -0.21 -1.38
C THR A 290 5.06 0.67 -0.52
N SER A 291 4.86 0.66 0.78
CA SER A 291 5.64 1.46 1.73
C SER A 291 5.68 0.79 3.08
N VAL A 292 6.73 1.08 3.83
CA VAL A 292 6.73 0.84 5.28
C VAL A 292 5.63 1.66 5.96
N ASP A 293 5.19 1.22 7.13
CA ASP A 293 4.14 1.89 7.92
C ASP A 293 4.70 2.52 9.22
N HIS A 294 5.97 2.92 9.20
CA HIS A 294 6.62 3.65 10.30
C HIS A 294 7.27 4.95 9.81
N GLY A 295 7.66 5.81 10.74
CA GLY A 295 8.33 7.08 10.45
C GLY A 295 9.84 6.94 10.23
N THR A 296 10.50 8.08 10.11
CA THR A 296 11.93 8.22 9.83
C THR A 296 12.84 7.75 10.97
N ALA A 297 12.31 7.54 12.17
CA ALA A 297 13.02 7.09 13.38
C ALA A 297 14.38 7.80 13.56
N LEU A 298 14.33 9.14 13.62
CA LEU A 298 15.49 10.01 13.64
C LEU A 298 16.46 9.72 14.82
N ASP A 299 15.92 9.22 15.92
CA ASP A 299 16.64 8.78 17.11
C ASP A 299 17.47 7.50 16.89
N LEU A 300 17.06 6.66 15.92
CA LEU A 300 17.79 5.44 15.54
C LEU A 300 18.74 5.66 14.36
N ALA A 301 18.52 6.72 13.58
CA ALA A 301 19.35 7.00 12.41
C ALA A 301 20.83 7.17 12.78
N GLY A 302 21.71 6.57 12.01
CA GLY A 302 23.15 6.59 12.25
C GLY A 302 23.65 5.54 13.23
N THR A 303 22.76 4.80 13.92
CA THR A 303 23.16 3.79 14.91
C THR A 303 23.40 2.40 14.31
N GLY A 304 23.01 2.17 13.08
CA GLY A 304 23.04 0.85 12.45
C GLY A 304 22.10 -0.18 13.09
N ARG A 305 21.10 0.24 13.88
CA ARG A 305 20.18 -0.65 14.60
C ARG A 305 18.76 -0.72 14.01
N GLY A 306 18.51 -0.01 12.90
CA GLY A 306 17.20 -0.05 12.24
C GLY A 306 16.83 -1.48 11.83
N ASP A 307 15.59 -1.91 12.12
CA ASP A 307 15.07 -3.22 11.72
C ASP A 307 14.50 -3.12 10.29
N PRO A 308 14.98 -3.94 9.33
CA PRO A 308 14.48 -3.92 7.95
C PRO A 308 13.17 -4.71 7.75
N ALA A 309 12.60 -5.34 8.78
CA ALA A 309 11.45 -6.25 8.65
C ALA A 309 10.28 -5.60 7.87
N SER A 310 9.89 -4.39 8.22
CA SER A 310 8.81 -3.67 7.55
C SER A 310 9.14 -3.34 6.08
N LEU A 311 10.41 -2.99 5.76
CA LEU A 311 10.83 -2.74 4.38
C LEU A 311 10.86 -4.04 3.57
N ILE A 312 11.31 -5.15 4.16
CA ILE A 312 11.26 -6.49 3.55
C ILE A 312 9.81 -6.90 3.28
N ALA A 313 8.90 -6.66 4.23
CA ALA A 313 7.48 -6.93 4.03
C ALA A 313 6.90 -6.12 2.87
N ALA A 314 7.25 -4.81 2.77
CA ALA A 314 6.82 -3.96 1.66
C ALA A 314 7.37 -4.43 0.31
N VAL A 315 8.62 -4.89 0.25
CA VAL A 315 9.24 -5.49 -0.96
C VAL A 315 8.54 -6.79 -1.34
N ASN A 316 8.31 -7.70 -0.39
CA ASN A 316 7.64 -8.96 -0.65
C ASN A 316 6.20 -8.75 -1.15
N MET A 317 5.46 -7.82 -0.56
CA MET A 317 4.12 -7.44 -1.04
C MET A 317 4.18 -6.90 -2.48
N ALA A 318 5.15 -6.04 -2.81
CA ALA A 318 5.34 -5.56 -4.18
C ALA A 318 5.57 -6.71 -5.15
N LEU A 319 6.43 -7.69 -4.79
CA LEU A 319 6.71 -8.87 -5.60
C LEU A 319 5.46 -9.74 -5.82
N GLU A 320 4.66 -9.96 -4.77
CA GLU A 320 3.40 -10.69 -4.90
C GLU A 320 2.44 -10.01 -5.88
N LEU A 321 2.31 -8.69 -5.80
CA LEU A 321 1.42 -7.93 -6.69
C LEU A 321 1.94 -7.92 -8.13
N VAL A 322 3.24 -7.82 -8.34
CA VAL A 322 3.86 -7.93 -9.68
C VAL A 322 3.61 -9.30 -10.29
N ALA A 323 3.83 -10.38 -9.52
CA ALA A 323 3.60 -11.75 -9.99
C ALA A 323 2.13 -11.99 -10.39
N ARG A 324 1.18 -11.42 -9.66
CA ARG A 324 -0.25 -11.54 -9.95
C ARG A 324 -0.68 -10.70 -11.15
N ARG A 325 -0.05 -9.54 -11.39
CA ARG A 325 -0.32 -8.70 -12.57
C ARG A 325 0.04 -9.39 -13.88
N THR A 326 1.08 -10.22 -13.87
CA THR A 326 1.54 -10.97 -15.04
C THR A 326 0.78 -12.28 -15.29
N SER A 327 -0.01 -12.73 -14.31
CA SER A 327 -0.85 -13.92 -14.41
C SER A 327 -2.28 -13.54 -14.87
N PRO A 328 -2.91 -14.29 -15.81
CA PRO A 328 -4.30 -14.05 -16.12
C PRO A 328 -5.17 -14.23 -14.86
N PRO A 329 -6.24 -13.43 -14.67
CA PRO A 329 -7.12 -13.59 -13.53
C PRO A 329 -7.68 -15.02 -13.52
N PRO A 330 -7.84 -15.65 -12.32
CA PRO A 330 -8.42 -16.97 -12.22
C PRO A 330 -9.80 -16.99 -12.88
N ALA A 331 -10.07 -18.03 -13.66
CA ALA A 331 -11.40 -18.19 -14.28
C ALA A 331 -12.47 -18.22 -13.18
N PRO A 332 -13.63 -17.61 -13.41
CA PRO A 332 -14.73 -17.67 -12.45
C PRO A 332 -15.09 -19.15 -12.19
N PRO A 333 -15.44 -19.53 -10.95
CA PRO A 333 -15.86 -20.89 -10.67
C PRO A 333 -16.98 -21.27 -11.65
N ARG A 334 -16.84 -22.42 -12.31
CA ARG A 334 -17.89 -22.97 -13.16
C ARG A 334 -19.09 -23.15 -12.26
N GLY A 335 -20.17 -22.43 -12.55
CA GLY A 335 -21.44 -22.63 -11.86
C GLY A 335 -21.77 -24.12 -11.91
N GLU A 336 -21.95 -24.73 -10.74
CA GLU A 336 -22.51 -26.07 -10.65
C GLU A 336 -23.84 -26.03 -11.42
N GLY A 337 -23.92 -26.84 -12.49
CA GLY A 337 -25.12 -26.92 -13.30
C GLY A 337 -26.30 -27.18 -12.40
N ARG A 338 -27.34 -26.36 -12.53
CA ARG A 338 -28.65 -26.68 -11.93
C ARG A 338 -29.04 -28.04 -12.45
N ASP A 339 -29.06 -29.02 -11.56
CA ASP A 339 -29.66 -30.33 -11.81
C ASP A 339 -31.11 -30.09 -12.26
N GLU A 340 -31.38 -30.24 -13.57
CA GLU A 340 -32.75 -30.28 -14.08
C GLU A 340 -33.40 -31.55 -13.49
N GLY A 341 -34.21 -31.31 -12.47
CA GLY A 341 -35.02 -32.37 -11.87
C GLY A 341 -35.84 -33.13 -12.93
N PRO A 342 -36.15 -34.41 -12.71
CA PRO A 342 -36.77 -35.28 -13.70
C PRO A 342 -38.15 -34.76 -14.11
N THR A 343 -38.35 -34.59 -15.42
CA THR A 343 -39.63 -34.33 -16.09
C THR A 343 -40.57 -35.48 -15.75
N LEU A 344 -41.62 -35.19 -14.97
CA LEU A 344 -42.76 -36.10 -14.80
C LEU A 344 -43.49 -36.31 -16.15
N ALA A 345 -43.30 -37.46 -16.74
CA ALA A 345 -44.08 -37.92 -17.88
C ALA A 345 -45.57 -38.05 -17.49
N GLY A 346 -46.40 -37.26 -18.13
CA GLY A 346 -47.84 -37.38 -18.00
C GLY A 346 -48.29 -38.73 -18.57
N THR A 347 -49.00 -39.53 -17.75
CA THR A 347 -49.80 -40.66 -18.20
C THR A 347 -51.20 -40.18 -18.48
N ASN A 348 -51.58 -40.19 -19.77
CA ASN A 348 -52.95 -40.20 -20.20
C ASN A 348 -53.63 -41.53 -19.83
N GLY A 349 -54.80 -41.47 -19.22
CA GLY A 349 -55.74 -42.56 -19.01
C GLY A 349 -57.01 -42.00 -18.47
#